data_8431921a37c113ccb1466549950a8e46
#
_entry.id   8431921a37c113ccb1466549950a8e46
#
_cell.length_a   1.000
_cell.length_b   1.000
_cell.length_c   1.000
_cell.angle_alpha   90.00
_cell.angle_beta   90.00
_cell.angle_gamma   90.00
#
_symmetry.space_group_name_H-M   'P 1'
#
loop_
_entity.id
_entity.type
_entity.pdbx_description
1 polymer ?
#
loop_
_entity_poly.entity_id
_entity_poly.type
_entity_poly.pdbx_seq_one_letter_code
_entity_poly.pdbx_strand_id
1 'polypeptide(L)'
;MSFGPSPAGFGPPPPPAWIPPTDTERALAEARARGDRSAYYDVLARVRLYYVMSREAYDAQPDRVHRVFVRDTRTGARHWELFTDGMLPAPRTDVVYSRNSLDWIADAWDPQCPPTIVVNPGTPCELALPYGPPGTTDWSHVARQAAPSMSMRLRALHVGGVLHGPVAHGLACGALLCVNNGSLWNALAWHGHGYDGERRRLREWWGITTRAEWQYHLRNLLACEASSSVWEFALSLRRTISRDFGGHVDTGYWRQAVATVIRADSEGSTVITKDGVTRTDPRPESETEARIEGVQRLIGRITRYEARMRADGILAENRYVTSVEAWDLGRASKMARWGLGARFATLAEAESAVARAGRTAAHSYRSWPDFSAGYILGRCLHFDEEEFGDWYQDMVAAHRILMSEAGSPWLNIPFR
;
A
#
# COMPACT_ATOMS: atom_id res chain seq x y z
N MET A 1 57.07 -45.71 17.91
CA MET A 1 56.15 -45.05 16.97
C MET A 1 55.09 -44.38 17.81
N SER A 2 55.11 -43.03 17.87
CA SER A 2 54.18 -42.22 18.68
C SER A 2 53.04 -41.78 17.78
N PHE A 3 51.83 -42.17 18.14
CA PHE A 3 50.57 -41.65 17.49
C PHE A 3 50.25 -40.26 18.04
N GLY A 4 50.32 -39.25 17.17
CA GLY A 4 49.90 -37.90 17.51
C GLY A 4 48.33 -37.81 17.62
N PRO A 5 47.83 -36.83 18.36
CA PRO A 5 46.38 -36.68 18.55
C PRO A 5 45.67 -36.28 17.24
N SER A 6 44.55 -36.92 16.96
CA SER A 6 43.62 -36.57 15.86
C SER A 6 43.15 -35.11 15.98
N PRO A 7 42.99 -34.38 14.87
CA PRO A 7 42.45 -33.03 14.93
C PRO A 7 40.98 -33.06 15.37
N ALA A 8 40.66 -32.19 16.32
CA ALA A 8 39.29 -31.99 16.78
C ALA A 8 38.38 -31.58 15.59
N GLY A 9 37.35 -32.38 15.34
CA GLY A 9 36.39 -32.11 14.31
C GLY A 9 35.64 -30.80 14.63
N PHE A 10 35.65 -29.87 13.70
CA PHE A 10 34.78 -28.68 13.74
C PHE A 10 33.34 -29.17 13.64
N GLY A 11 32.60 -28.99 14.73
CA GLY A 11 31.17 -29.20 14.69
C GLY A 11 30.52 -28.24 13.65
N PRO A 12 29.33 -28.56 13.15
CA PRO A 12 28.62 -27.65 12.24
C PRO A 12 28.48 -26.25 12.88
N PRO A 13 28.63 -25.18 12.09
CA PRO A 13 28.49 -23.83 12.61
C PRO A 13 27.12 -23.70 13.28
N PRO A 14 27.00 -22.92 14.36
CA PRO A 14 25.74 -22.67 15.00
C PRO A 14 24.76 -22.07 13.98
N PRO A 15 23.46 -22.44 14.06
CA PRO A 15 22.47 -21.84 13.17
C PRO A 15 22.49 -20.32 13.30
N PRO A 16 22.26 -19.57 12.20
CA PRO A 16 22.28 -18.12 12.23
C PRO A 16 21.29 -17.61 13.30
N ALA A 17 21.71 -16.60 14.04
CA ALA A 17 20.87 -15.98 15.06
C ALA A 17 19.57 -15.45 14.40
N TRP A 18 18.43 -15.73 14.99
CA TRP A 18 17.16 -15.21 14.51
C TRP A 18 17.15 -13.68 14.60
N ILE A 19 16.82 -13.04 13.48
CA ILE A 19 16.68 -11.58 13.38
C ILE A 19 15.19 -11.23 13.45
N PRO A 20 14.75 -10.45 14.43
CA PRO A 20 13.35 -10.00 14.50
C PRO A 20 12.98 -9.20 13.25
N PRO A 21 11.87 -9.55 12.55
CA PRO A 21 11.49 -8.85 11.33
C PRO A 21 11.07 -7.38 11.57
N THR A 22 10.48 -7.09 12.74
CA THR A 22 10.07 -5.73 13.11
C THR A 22 10.35 -5.47 14.60
N ASP A 23 10.16 -4.21 15.02
CA ASP A 23 10.27 -3.83 16.43
C ASP A 23 9.21 -4.53 17.31
N THR A 24 8.06 -4.87 16.74
CA THR A 24 7.03 -5.66 17.43
C THR A 24 7.57 -7.03 17.81
N GLU A 25 8.12 -7.79 16.87
CA GLU A 25 8.66 -9.12 17.12
C GLU A 25 9.89 -9.07 18.02
N ARG A 26 10.70 -8.02 17.91
CA ARG A 26 11.83 -7.78 18.84
C ARG A 26 11.34 -7.61 20.26
N ALA A 27 10.38 -6.71 20.48
CA ALA A 27 9.83 -6.45 21.81
C ALA A 27 9.14 -7.69 22.41
N LEU A 28 8.41 -8.47 21.60
CA LEU A 28 7.80 -9.73 22.02
C LEU A 28 8.86 -10.77 22.43
N ALA A 29 9.91 -10.94 21.63
CA ALA A 29 10.99 -11.89 21.93
C ALA A 29 11.75 -11.49 23.20
N GLU A 30 12.04 -10.22 23.40
CA GLU A 30 12.68 -9.70 24.60
C GLU A 30 11.80 -9.88 25.84
N ALA A 31 10.51 -9.57 25.77
CA ALA A 31 9.57 -9.79 26.86
C ALA A 31 9.50 -11.28 27.24
N ARG A 32 9.42 -12.16 26.22
CA ARG A 32 9.44 -13.61 26.43
C ARG A 32 10.74 -14.08 27.08
N ALA A 33 11.91 -13.63 26.60
CA ALA A 33 13.20 -14.02 27.13
C ALA A 33 13.37 -13.63 28.61
N ARG A 34 12.76 -12.53 29.04
CA ARG A 34 12.71 -12.09 30.45
C ARG A 34 11.62 -12.77 31.28
N GLY A 35 10.73 -13.55 30.66
CA GLY A 35 9.54 -14.10 31.32
C GLY A 35 8.50 -13.05 31.68
N ASP A 36 8.58 -11.87 31.12
CA ASP A 36 7.71 -10.72 31.39
C ASP A 36 6.42 -10.79 30.55
N ARG A 37 5.43 -11.50 31.10
CA ARG A 37 4.13 -11.68 30.45
C ARG A 37 3.35 -10.36 30.32
N SER A 38 3.50 -9.46 31.28
CA SER A 38 2.81 -8.16 31.24
C SER A 38 3.30 -7.33 30.06
N ALA A 39 4.61 -7.18 29.92
CA ALA A 39 5.20 -6.48 28.78
C ALA A 39 4.83 -7.14 27.42
N TYR A 40 4.73 -8.47 27.40
CA TYR A 40 4.28 -9.19 26.19
C TYR A 40 2.83 -8.83 25.84
N TYR A 41 1.93 -8.79 26.81
CA TYR A 41 0.53 -8.40 26.62
C TYR A 41 0.37 -6.94 26.21
N ASP A 42 1.16 -6.04 26.77
CA ASP A 42 1.18 -4.63 26.43
C ASP A 42 1.56 -4.41 24.95
N VAL A 43 2.52 -5.18 24.44
CA VAL A 43 2.88 -5.14 23.02
C VAL A 43 1.73 -5.66 22.15
N LEU A 44 1.15 -6.83 22.50
CA LEU A 44 0.05 -7.42 21.72
C LEU A 44 -1.20 -6.53 21.71
N ALA A 45 -1.50 -5.84 22.80
CA ALA A 45 -2.67 -4.97 22.92
C ALA A 45 -2.60 -3.76 21.95
N ARG A 46 -1.39 -3.36 21.54
CA ARG A 46 -1.15 -2.20 20.68
C ARG A 46 -1.02 -2.53 19.20
N VAL A 47 -1.02 -3.82 18.83
CA VAL A 47 -0.86 -4.27 17.45
C VAL A 47 -2.10 -4.98 16.94
N ARG A 48 -2.18 -5.17 15.64
CA ARG A 48 -3.20 -6.02 15.03
C ARG A 48 -2.67 -7.43 14.91
N LEU A 49 -3.55 -8.39 15.19
CA LEU A 49 -3.28 -9.81 15.12
C LEU A 49 -4.04 -10.41 13.96
N TYR A 50 -3.47 -11.41 13.34
CA TYR A 50 -4.04 -12.11 12.20
C TYR A 50 -4.32 -13.56 12.56
N TYR A 51 -5.44 -14.08 12.09
CA TYR A 51 -5.74 -15.50 12.15
C TYR A 51 -6.23 -16.03 10.80
N VAL A 52 -6.00 -17.31 10.58
CA VAL A 52 -6.35 -18.00 9.36
C VAL A 52 -7.82 -18.40 9.36
N MET A 53 -8.48 -18.25 8.21
CA MET A 53 -9.80 -18.80 7.92
C MET A 53 -9.72 -19.61 6.63
N SER A 54 -10.49 -20.72 6.53
CA SER A 54 -10.70 -21.39 5.25
C SER A 54 -11.38 -20.44 4.27
N ARG A 55 -10.83 -20.31 3.09
CA ARG A 55 -11.41 -19.48 2.03
C ARG A 55 -12.81 -20.00 1.63
N GLU A 56 -12.96 -21.31 1.47
CA GLU A 56 -14.24 -21.94 1.12
C GLU A 56 -15.32 -21.65 2.18
N ALA A 57 -15.00 -21.85 3.45
CA ALA A 57 -15.95 -21.59 4.55
C ALA A 57 -16.31 -20.10 4.64
N TYR A 58 -15.31 -19.22 4.50
CA TYR A 58 -15.54 -17.78 4.50
C TYR A 58 -16.43 -17.33 3.34
N ASP A 59 -16.25 -17.92 2.16
CA ASP A 59 -17.07 -17.57 1.00
C ASP A 59 -18.51 -18.04 1.10
N ALA A 60 -18.69 -19.22 1.71
CA ALA A 60 -20.03 -19.76 1.92
C ALA A 60 -20.82 -18.92 2.93
N GLN A 61 -20.14 -18.38 3.97
CA GLN A 61 -20.77 -17.62 5.05
C GLN A 61 -19.85 -16.47 5.53
N PRO A 62 -19.73 -15.38 4.78
CA PRO A 62 -18.80 -14.29 5.06
C PRO A 62 -19.09 -13.53 6.36
N ASP A 63 -20.33 -13.56 6.84
CA ASP A 63 -20.75 -12.89 8.09
C ASP A 63 -20.38 -13.68 9.36
N ARG A 64 -19.88 -14.89 9.20
CA ARG A 64 -19.44 -15.71 10.33
C ARG A 64 -17.94 -15.63 10.56
N VAL A 65 -17.56 -15.78 11.82
CA VAL A 65 -16.16 -15.96 12.22
C VAL A 65 -15.77 -17.43 11.98
N HIS A 66 -14.98 -17.67 10.93
CA HIS A 66 -14.45 -18.99 10.61
C HIS A 66 -13.04 -19.14 11.14
N ARG A 67 -12.85 -19.90 12.21
CA ARG A 67 -11.54 -20.12 12.83
C ARG A 67 -11.01 -21.48 12.41
N VAL A 68 -9.73 -21.51 12.05
CA VAL A 68 -9.00 -22.76 11.83
C VAL A 68 -8.22 -23.07 13.11
N PHE A 69 -8.52 -24.19 13.73
CA PHE A 69 -7.83 -24.68 14.91
C PHE A 69 -6.80 -25.73 14.52
N VAL A 70 -5.57 -25.53 14.96
CA VAL A 70 -4.46 -26.43 14.72
C VAL A 70 -4.35 -27.44 15.85
N ARG A 71 -3.93 -28.65 15.51
CA ARG A 71 -3.64 -29.72 16.48
C ARG A 71 -2.13 -29.86 16.63
N ASP A 72 -1.63 -29.67 17.81
CA ASP A 72 -0.23 -29.97 18.16
C ASP A 72 0.04 -31.46 17.91
N THR A 73 1.01 -31.76 17.05
CA THR A 73 1.31 -33.13 16.63
C THR A 73 1.91 -33.99 17.76
N ARG A 74 2.53 -33.38 18.75
CA ARG A 74 3.18 -34.05 19.89
C ARG A 74 2.19 -34.32 21.03
N THR A 75 1.34 -33.34 21.35
CA THR A 75 0.42 -33.43 22.50
C THR A 75 -0.99 -33.80 22.11
N GLY A 76 -1.37 -33.64 20.84
CA GLY A 76 -2.72 -33.79 20.36
C GLY A 76 -3.66 -32.63 20.75
N ALA A 77 -3.19 -31.67 21.51
CA ALA A 77 -3.98 -30.53 21.98
C ALA A 77 -4.34 -29.60 20.83
N ARG A 78 -5.58 -29.07 20.87
CA ARG A 78 -6.02 -28.06 19.92
C ARG A 78 -5.62 -26.67 20.43
N HIS A 79 -5.19 -25.79 19.50
CA HIS A 79 -4.95 -24.38 19.77
C HIS A 79 -5.37 -23.52 18.60
N TRP A 80 -5.55 -22.22 18.85
CA TRP A 80 -5.79 -21.22 17.83
C TRP A 80 -4.49 -20.42 17.59
N GLU A 81 -4.07 -20.31 16.34
CA GLU A 81 -2.85 -19.58 15.96
C GLU A 81 -3.16 -18.14 15.62
N LEU A 82 -2.40 -17.22 16.19
CA LEU A 82 -2.40 -15.81 15.88
C LEU A 82 -1.02 -15.37 15.41
N PHE A 83 -0.99 -14.44 14.50
CA PHE A 83 0.24 -13.91 13.90
C PHE A 83 0.30 -12.40 14.03
N THR A 84 1.48 -11.85 14.28
CA THR A 84 1.78 -10.43 14.11
C THR A 84 2.17 -10.14 12.66
N ASP A 85 2.21 -8.85 12.27
CA ASP A 85 2.52 -8.44 10.90
C ASP A 85 3.83 -9.05 10.36
N GLY A 86 4.87 -9.12 11.21
CA GLY A 86 6.19 -9.63 10.82
C GLY A 86 6.27 -11.16 10.76
N MET A 87 5.28 -11.88 11.28
CA MET A 87 5.29 -13.35 11.37
C MET A 87 4.16 -14.02 10.55
N LEU A 88 3.52 -13.27 9.67
CA LEU A 88 2.52 -13.86 8.78
C LEU A 88 3.14 -14.96 7.91
N PRO A 89 2.50 -16.15 7.81
CA PRO A 89 2.95 -17.21 6.92
C PRO A 89 2.86 -16.83 5.45
N ALA A 90 3.48 -17.63 4.59
CA ALA A 90 3.39 -17.47 3.14
C ALA A 90 1.93 -17.47 2.66
N PRO A 91 1.58 -16.63 1.68
CA PRO A 91 0.25 -16.60 1.09
C PRO A 91 -0.15 -17.97 0.50
N ARG A 92 -1.40 -18.36 0.73
CA ARG A 92 -2.02 -19.56 0.17
C ARG A 92 -3.35 -19.19 -0.46
N THR A 93 -3.74 -19.92 -1.51
CA THR A 93 -4.97 -19.65 -2.24
C THR A 93 -6.23 -20.20 -1.55
N ASP A 94 -6.05 -21.18 -0.68
CA ASP A 94 -7.12 -21.87 0.06
C ASP A 94 -7.49 -21.21 1.39
N VAL A 95 -6.77 -20.15 1.79
CA VAL A 95 -7.02 -19.43 3.04
C VAL A 95 -7.18 -17.93 2.84
N VAL A 96 -7.83 -17.31 3.79
CA VAL A 96 -7.87 -15.87 4.01
C VAL A 96 -7.42 -15.56 5.43
N TYR A 97 -6.94 -14.33 5.66
CA TYR A 97 -6.49 -13.87 6.96
C TYR A 97 -7.37 -12.73 7.44
N SER A 98 -7.92 -12.86 8.62
CA SER A 98 -8.64 -11.78 9.29
C SER A 98 -7.72 -11.05 10.25
N ARG A 99 -7.82 -9.72 10.27
CA ARG A 99 -7.01 -8.84 11.11
C ARG A 99 -7.87 -8.22 12.20
N ASN A 100 -7.53 -8.49 13.46
CA ASN A 100 -8.29 -8.04 14.61
C ASN A 100 -7.39 -7.52 15.72
N SER A 101 -7.97 -6.82 16.69
CA SER A 101 -7.31 -6.41 17.92
C SER A 101 -7.36 -7.51 18.96
N LEU A 102 -6.51 -7.42 19.99
CA LEU A 102 -6.46 -8.41 21.06
C LEU A 102 -7.77 -8.43 21.91
N ASP A 103 -8.41 -7.27 22.09
CA ASP A 103 -9.71 -7.16 22.76
C ASP A 103 -10.82 -7.89 22.00
N TRP A 104 -10.86 -7.72 20.66
CA TRP A 104 -11.78 -8.48 19.83
C TRP A 104 -11.55 -9.99 19.93
N ILE A 105 -10.28 -10.42 19.97
CA ILE A 105 -9.92 -11.84 20.14
C ILE A 105 -10.46 -12.35 21.49
N ALA A 106 -10.37 -11.56 22.57
CA ALA A 106 -10.90 -11.92 23.86
C ALA A 106 -12.43 -12.12 23.83
N ASP A 107 -13.13 -11.21 23.17
CA ASP A 107 -14.60 -11.23 23.07
C ASP A 107 -15.13 -12.29 22.09
N ALA A 108 -14.27 -12.76 21.17
CA ALA A 108 -14.63 -13.79 20.19
C ALA A 108 -14.64 -15.23 20.75
N TRP A 109 -14.39 -15.42 22.04
CA TRP A 109 -14.42 -16.74 22.67
C TRP A 109 -15.83 -17.35 22.67
N ASP A 110 -15.89 -18.65 22.41
CA ASP A 110 -17.08 -19.48 22.61
C ASP A 110 -16.67 -20.88 23.14
N PRO A 111 -17.60 -21.70 23.65
CA PRO A 111 -17.28 -23.01 24.23
C PRO A 111 -16.66 -24.04 23.26
N GLN A 112 -16.68 -23.78 21.95
CA GLN A 112 -16.05 -24.65 20.94
C GLN A 112 -14.59 -24.29 20.71
N CYS A 113 -14.15 -23.13 21.21
CA CYS A 113 -12.78 -22.68 21.10
C CYS A 113 -11.82 -23.58 21.89
N PRO A 114 -10.59 -23.77 21.42
CA PRO A 114 -9.55 -24.43 22.20
C PRO A 114 -9.16 -23.59 23.41
N PRO A 115 -8.64 -24.22 24.48
CA PRO A 115 -8.27 -23.51 25.69
C PRO A 115 -6.99 -22.67 25.58
N THR A 116 -6.38 -22.66 24.40
CA THR A 116 -5.08 -22.01 24.17
C THR A 116 -5.05 -21.30 22.84
N ILE A 117 -4.52 -20.09 22.87
CA ILE A 117 -4.03 -19.36 21.68
C ILE A 117 -2.50 -19.46 21.67
N VAL A 118 -1.91 -19.68 20.49
CA VAL A 118 -0.46 -19.59 20.29
C VAL A 118 -0.16 -18.41 19.38
N VAL A 119 0.59 -17.46 19.89
CA VAL A 119 1.02 -16.28 19.11
C VAL A 119 2.36 -16.59 18.48
N ASN A 120 2.48 -16.33 17.15
CA ASN A 120 3.69 -16.52 16.36
C ASN A 120 4.32 -17.92 16.53
N PRO A 121 3.60 -19.01 16.25
CA PRO A 121 4.06 -20.37 16.50
C PRO A 121 5.38 -20.68 15.81
N GLY A 122 6.25 -21.44 16.48
CA GLY A 122 7.55 -21.88 15.95
C GLY A 122 8.64 -20.81 15.92
N THR A 123 8.45 -19.67 16.56
CA THR A 123 9.39 -18.54 16.55
C THR A 123 9.94 -18.20 17.92
N PRO A 124 11.06 -17.46 18.03
CA PRO A 124 11.57 -16.98 19.33
C PRO A 124 10.61 -16.03 20.08
N CYS A 125 9.66 -15.43 19.40
CA CYS A 125 8.62 -14.62 20.04
C CYS A 125 7.29 -15.37 20.26
N GLU A 126 7.26 -16.69 20.13
CA GLU A 126 6.08 -17.51 20.43
C GLU A 126 5.66 -17.43 21.90
N LEU A 127 4.37 -17.26 22.16
CA LEU A 127 3.81 -17.42 23.49
C LEU A 127 2.44 -18.08 23.43
N ALA A 128 2.23 -19.07 24.29
CA ALA A 128 0.91 -19.67 24.53
C ALA A 128 0.13 -18.84 25.56
N LEU A 129 -1.08 -18.42 25.17
CA LEU A 129 -2.01 -17.67 26.00
C LEU A 129 -3.18 -18.56 26.40
N PRO A 130 -3.62 -18.57 27.67
CA PRO A 130 -4.86 -19.22 28.04
C PRO A 130 -6.03 -18.52 27.35
N TYR A 131 -6.98 -19.30 26.80
CA TYR A 131 -8.15 -18.80 26.10
C TYR A 131 -9.42 -19.42 26.65
N GLY A 132 -10.33 -18.57 27.05
CA GLY A 132 -11.56 -18.94 27.75
C GLY A 132 -11.48 -18.66 29.25
N PRO A 133 -12.65 -18.51 29.91
CA PRO A 133 -12.70 -18.22 31.35
C PRO A 133 -12.09 -19.35 32.22
N PRO A 134 -11.33 -19.04 33.29
CA PRO A 134 -10.94 -17.69 33.72
C PRO A 134 -9.66 -17.17 33.05
N GLY A 135 -8.96 -17.98 32.28
CA GLY A 135 -7.61 -17.71 31.77
C GLY A 135 -7.47 -16.48 30.83
N THR A 136 -8.55 -16.10 30.14
CA THR A 136 -8.55 -14.89 29.29
C THR A 136 -8.45 -13.59 30.10
N THR A 137 -8.78 -13.63 31.38
CA THR A 137 -8.91 -12.42 32.23
C THR A 137 -7.60 -11.64 32.33
N ASP A 138 -6.45 -12.31 32.44
CA ASP A 138 -5.16 -11.68 32.67
C ASP A 138 -4.73 -10.74 31.53
N TRP A 139 -4.92 -11.15 30.28
CA TRP A 139 -4.51 -10.36 29.11
C TRP A 139 -5.65 -9.56 28.47
N SER A 140 -6.91 -9.95 28.67
CA SER A 140 -8.05 -9.21 28.14
C SER A 140 -8.24 -7.85 28.83
N HIS A 141 -7.89 -7.75 30.12
CA HIS A 141 -7.89 -6.48 30.84
C HIS A 141 -6.91 -5.47 30.19
N VAL A 142 -5.68 -5.93 29.93
CA VAL A 142 -4.66 -5.11 29.24
C VAL A 142 -5.14 -4.73 27.83
N ALA A 143 -5.73 -5.68 27.10
CA ALA A 143 -6.26 -5.46 25.76
C ALA A 143 -7.32 -4.35 25.71
N ARG A 144 -8.26 -4.33 26.66
CA ARG A 144 -9.32 -3.31 26.71
C ARG A 144 -8.83 -1.92 27.14
N GLN A 145 -7.74 -1.84 27.87
CA GLN A 145 -7.14 -0.57 28.30
C GLN A 145 -6.25 0.07 27.24
N ALA A 146 -5.69 -0.72 26.34
CA ALA A 146 -4.76 -0.26 25.33
C ALA A 146 -5.45 -0.10 23.99
N ALA A 147 -5.64 1.13 23.51
CA ALA A 147 -5.99 1.35 22.11
C ALA A 147 -4.84 0.84 21.22
N PRO A 148 -5.12 0.02 20.18
CA PRO A 148 -4.10 -0.38 19.22
C PRO A 148 -3.42 0.85 18.62
N SER A 149 -2.09 0.79 18.49
CA SER A 149 -1.36 1.89 17.84
C SER A 149 -1.86 2.07 16.41
N MET A 150 -2.50 3.21 16.16
CA MET A 150 -2.95 3.63 14.84
C MET A 150 -1.86 4.43 14.11
N SER A 151 -0.64 4.52 14.67
CA SER A 151 0.45 5.24 14.02
C SER A 151 0.71 4.68 12.63
N MET A 152 0.87 5.59 11.68
CA MET A 152 1.26 5.26 10.32
C MET A 152 2.62 4.56 10.34
N ARG A 153 2.73 3.41 9.67
CA ARG A 153 3.96 2.61 9.61
C ARG A 153 4.01 1.74 8.36
N LEU A 154 5.22 1.41 7.94
CA LEU A 154 5.43 0.40 6.91
C LEU A 154 5.04 -0.98 7.46
N ARG A 155 4.30 -1.74 6.67
CA ARG A 155 3.92 -3.12 6.98
C ARG A 155 4.29 -4.01 5.81
N ALA A 156 5.09 -5.01 6.10
CA ALA A 156 5.57 -5.98 5.12
C ALA A 156 5.29 -7.41 5.60
N LEU A 157 5.12 -8.32 4.65
CA LEU A 157 5.10 -9.74 4.91
C LEU A 157 6.55 -10.25 4.77
N HIS A 158 7.18 -10.58 5.88
CA HIS A 158 8.58 -11.01 5.90
C HIS A 158 8.76 -12.49 5.53
N VAL A 159 7.68 -13.27 5.61
CA VAL A 159 7.65 -14.67 5.20
C VAL A 159 6.72 -14.83 4.02
N GLY A 160 7.25 -15.22 2.87
CA GLY A 160 6.47 -15.47 1.64
C GLY A 160 5.88 -14.22 0.97
N GLY A 161 6.30 -13.02 1.37
CA GLY A 161 5.96 -11.79 0.65
C GLY A 161 6.78 -11.64 -0.63
N VAL A 162 6.24 -10.93 -1.60
CA VAL A 162 6.94 -10.63 -2.86
C VAL A 162 7.90 -9.47 -2.62
N LEU A 163 9.20 -9.75 -2.64
CA LEU A 163 10.25 -8.77 -2.31
C LEU A 163 11.06 -8.31 -3.52
N HIS A 164 11.00 -9.03 -4.65
CA HIS A 164 11.81 -8.77 -5.84
C HIS A 164 11.01 -8.99 -7.13
N GLY A 165 11.54 -8.47 -8.22
CA GLY A 165 10.99 -8.66 -9.56
C GLY A 165 9.83 -7.71 -9.93
N PRO A 166 9.24 -7.89 -11.12
CA PRO A 166 8.25 -6.96 -11.68
C PRO A 166 6.98 -6.80 -10.83
N VAL A 167 6.56 -7.85 -10.15
CA VAL A 167 5.39 -7.81 -9.25
C VAL A 167 5.72 -6.99 -8.01
N ALA A 168 6.89 -7.20 -7.38
CA ALA A 168 7.31 -6.40 -6.23
C ALA A 168 7.45 -4.91 -6.59
N HIS A 169 8.03 -4.60 -7.74
CA HIS A 169 8.14 -3.23 -8.24
C HIS A 169 6.75 -2.57 -8.41
N GLY A 170 5.81 -3.28 -9.03
CA GLY A 170 4.44 -2.78 -9.18
C GLY A 170 3.68 -2.66 -7.84
N LEU A 171 3.93 -3.54 -6.87
CA LEU A 171 3.41 -3.41 -5.50
C LEU A 171 3.97 -2.18 -4.79
N ALA A 172 5.26 -1.88 -5.01
CA ALA A 172 5.93 -0.70 -4.47
C ALA A 172 5.34 0.62 -4.98
N CYS A 173 4.75 0.66 -6.19
CA CYS A 173 3.98 1.81 -6.67
C CYS A 173 2.76 2.11 -5.77
N GLY A 174 2.16 1.10 -5.14
CA GLY A 174 1.06 1.25 -4.20
C GLY A 174 1.49 1.52 -2.76
N ALA A 175 2.79 1.65 -2.46
CA ALA A 175 3.31 1.66 -1.09
C ALA A 175 2.85 2.88 -0.27
N LEU A 176 2.75 4.08 -0.86
CA LEU A 176 2.19 5.27 -0.19
C LEU A 176 0.79 4.99 0.36
N LEU A 177 -0.07 4.43 -0.49
CA LEU A 177 -1.43 4.09 -0.08
C LEU A 177 -1.48 2.93 0.92
N CYS A 178 -0.50 2.01 0.87
CA CYS A 178 -0.38 0.93 1.84
C CYS A 178 0.01 1.45 3.22
N VAL A 179 0.99 2.33 3.31
CA VAL A 179 1.41 2.97 4.56
C VAL A 179 0.25 3.76 5.16
N ASN A 180 -0.39 4.60 4.36
CA ASN A 180 -1.55 5.39 4.79
C ASN A 180 -2.71 4.53 5.31
N ASN A 181 -3.02 3.42 4.64
CA ASN A 181 -4.15 2.54 4.99
C ASN A 181 -3.77 1.41 5.96
N GLY A 182 -2.54 1.37 6.45
CA GLY A 182 -2.05 0.29 7.31
C GLY A 182 -2.11 -1.09 6.66
N SER A 183 -1.86 -1.18 5.36
CA SER A 183 -1.87 -2.45 4.61
C SER A 183 -0.45 -2.99 4.40
N LEU A 184 -0.32 -4.31 4.24
CA LEU A 184 0.93 -4.94 3.83
C LEU A 184 1.29 -4.47 2.40
N TRP A 185 2.49 -3.95 2.18
CA TRP A 185 2.87 -3.44 0.87
C TRP A 185 3.16 -4.56 -0.16
N ASN A 186 3.71 -5.69 0.28
CA ASN A 186 4.22 -6.77 -0.56
C ASN A 186 3.32 -8.02 -0.64
N ALA A 187 2.06 -7.91 -0.22
CA ALA A 187 1.11 -9.01 -0.29
C ALA A 187 -0.01 -8.71 -1.30
N LEU A 188 -0.22 -9.59 -2.28
CA LEU A 188 -1.31 -9.47 -3.25
C LEU A 188 -2.67 -9.82 -2.65
N ALA A 189 -2.75 -10.91 -1.88
CA ALA A 189 -4.00 -11.48 -1.42
C ALA A 189 -4.40 -11.07 0.01
N TRP A 190 -3.53 -10.39 0.76
CA TRP A 190 -3.74 -10.15 2.19
C TRP A 190 -3.86 -8.67 2.51
N HIS A 191 -5.08 -8.26 2.83
CA HIS A 191 -5.39 -6.90 3.23
C HIS A 191 -5.80 -6.79 4.70
N GLY A 192 -6.01 -7.93 5.36
CA GLY A 192 -6.45 -7.99 6.75
C GLY A 192 -7.91 -7.59 6.98
N HIS A 193 -8.73 -7.54 5.92
CA HIS A 193 -10.14 -7.18 6.00
C HIS A 193 -11.08 -8.31 5.61
N GLY A 194 -10.54 -9.40 5.06
CA GLY A 194 -11.32 -10.49 4.51
C GLY A 194 -12.10 -10.10 3.25
N TYR A 195 -12.76 -11.09 2.66
CA TYR A 195 -13.54 -10.95 1.44
C TYR A 195 -14.62 -9.86 1.51
N ASP A 196 -15.41 -9.90 2.55
CA ASP A 196 -16.54 -8.98 2.75
C ASP A 196 -16.09 -7.55 3.04
N GLY A 197 -15.02 -7.38 3.82
CA GLY A 197 -14.43 -6.09 4.07
C GLY A 197 -13.86 -5.45 2.81
N GLU A 198 -13.24 -6.24 1.91
CA GLU A 198 -12.74 -5.71 0.65
C GLU A 198 -13.87 -5.37 -0.33
N ARG A 199 -14.96 -6.14 -0.39
CA ARG A 199 -16.17 -5.80 -1.17
C ARG A 199 -16.84 -4.53 -0.66
N ARG A 200 -16.97 -4.39 0.67
CA ARG A 200 -17.54 -3.19 1.28
C ARG A 200 -16.71 -1.96 0.95
N ARG A 201 -15.38 -2.04 1.08
CA ARG A 201 -14.47 -0.96 0.72
C ARG A 201 -14.59 -0.53 -0.74
N LEU A 202 -14.62 -1.49 -1.67
CA LEU A 202 -14.78 -1.20 -3.09
C LEU A 202 -16.10 -0.51 -3.38
N ARG A 203 -17.20 -0.93 -2.73
CA ARG A 203 -18.50 -0.30 -2.85
C ARG A 203 -18.51 1.12 -2.29
N GLU A 204 -18.00 1.31 -1.05
CA GLU A 204 -18.05 2.61 -0.35
C GLU A 204 -17.11 3.65 -0.96
N TRP A 205 -15.91 3.25 -1.40
CA TRP A 205 -14.90 4.18 -1.88
C TRP A 205 -14.91 4.38 -3.39
N TRP A 206 -15.45 3.42 -4.14
CA TRP A 206 -15.36 3.40 -5.59
C TRP A 206 -16.70 3.14 -6.29
N GLY A 207 -17.75 2.83 -5.57
CA GLY A 207 -19.03 2.41 -6.15
C GLY A 207 -18.99 1.06 -6.87
N ILE A 208 -17.93 0.25 -6.64
CA ILE A 208 -17.70 -1.02 -7.33
C ILE A 208 -18.40 -2.14 -6.58
N THR A 209 -19.34 -2.80 -7.25
CA THR A 209 -20.12 -3.93 -6.73
C THR A 209 -19.94 -5.20 -7.55
N THR A 210 -19.47 -5.07 -8.77
CA THR A 210 -19.32 -6.16 -9.74
C THR A 210 -17.88 -6.28 -10.27
N ARG A 211 -17.55 -7.47 -10.81
CA ARG A 211 -16.29 -7.70 -11.51
C ARG A 211 -16.13 -6.78 -12.75
N ALA A 212 -17.22 -6.53 -13.49
CA ALA A 212 -17.16 -5.68 -14.68
C ALA A 212 -16.81 -4.22 -14.34
N GLU A 213 -17.41 -3.67 -13.29
CA GLU A 213 -17.07 -2.35 -12.78
C GLU A 213 -15.62 -2.29 -12.29
N TRP A 214 -15.17 -3.32 -11.53
CA TRP A 214 -13.78 -3.41 -11.12
C TRP A 214 -12.81 -3.42 -12.32
N GLN A 215 -13.10 -4.19 -13.36
CA GLN A 215 -12.28 -4.23 -14.57
C GLN A 215 -12.25 -2.88 -15.30
N TYR A 216 -13.37 -2.17 -15.34
CA TYR A 216 -13.46 -0.83 -15.91
C TYR A 216 -12.56 0.15 -15.16
N HIS A 217 -12.71 0.25 -13.84
CA HIS A 217 -11.89 1.15 -13.02
C HIS A 217 -10.40 0.80 -13.06
N LEU A 218 -10.05 -0.48 -13.02
CA LEU A 218 -8.66 -0.91 -13.13
C LEU A 218 -8.04 -0.53 -14.48
N ARG A 219 -8.77 -0.69 -15.58
CA ARG A 219 -8.29 -0.29 -16.90
C ARG A 219 -8.03 1.21 -17.00
N ASN A 220 -8.95 2.02 -16.52
CA ASN A 220 -8.81 3.49 -16.53
C ASN A 220 -7.60 3.95 -15.68
N LEU A 221 -7.42 3.34 -14.50
CA LEU A 221 -6.26 3.61 -13.66
C LEU A 221 -4.93 3.21 -14.34
N LEU A 222 -4.90 2.04 -15.00
CA LEU A 222 -3.72 1.55 -15.73
C LEU A 222 -3.44 2.33 -17.02
N ALA A 223 -4.44 3.00 -17.56
CA ALA A 223 -4.32 3.90 -18.71
C ALA A 223 -4.00 5.35 -18.28
N CYS A 224 -3.96 5.62 -16.97
CA CYS A 224 -3.82 6.97 -16.40
C CYS A 224 -4.94 7.95 -16.85
N GLU A 225 -6.14 7.44 -17.04
CA GLU A 225 -7.33 8.17 -17.47
C GLU A 225 -8.31 8.48 -16.33
N ALA A 226 -8.03 8.03 -15.11
CA ALA A 226 -8.90 8.28 -13.96
C ALA A 226 -8.65 9.65 -13.33
N SER A 227 -7.48 10.24 -13.52
CA SER A 227 -7.16 11.60 -13.13
C SER A 227 -7.52 12.59 -14.24
N SER A 228 -7.72 13.86 -13.88
CA SER A 228 -8.07 14.89 -14.86
C SER A 228 -6.99 15.05 -15.94
N SER A 229 -7.34 14.91 -17.21
CA SER A 229 -6.46 15.13 -18.34
C SER A 229 -5.90 16.56 -18.40
N VAL A 230 -6.61 17.53 -17.79
CA VAL A 230 -6.17 18.93 -17.73
C VAL A 230 -4.92 19.08 -16.84
N TRP A 231 -4.77 18.26 -15.80
CA TRP A 231 -3.57 18.28 -14.96
C TRP A 231 -2.34 17.84 -15.74
N GLU A 232 -2.48 16.72 -16.45
CA GLU A 232 -1.40 16.17 -17.26
C GLU A 232 -1.09 17.07 -18.46
N PHE A 233 -2.09 17.69 -19.07
CA PHE A 233 -1.90 18.69 -20.12
C PHE A 233 -1.00 19.84 -19.64
N ALA A 234 -1.32 20.45 -18.49
CA ALA A 234 -0.51 21.55 -17.95
C ALA A 234 0.94 21.12 -17.68
N LEU A 235 1.13 19.95 -17.03
CA LEU A 235 2.46 19.41 -16.71
C LEU A 235 3.25 18.99 -17.97
N SER A 236 2.58 18.38 -18.94
CA SER A 236 3.16 17.96 -20.21
C SER A 236 3.71 19.16 -21.00
N LEU A 237 2.92 20.23 -21.06
CA LEU A 237 3.37 21.47 -21.71
C LEU A 237 4.60 22.05 -21.01
N ARG A 238 4.62 22.08 -19.65
CA ARG A 238 5.80 22.51 -18.90
C ARG A 238 7.03 21.64 -19.20
N ARG A 239 6.86 20.31 -19.29
CA ARG A 239 7.96 19.39 -19.69
C ARG A 239 8.53 19.73 -21.07
N THR A 240 7.66 20.04 -22.03
CA THR A 240 8.07 20.43 -23.37
C THR A 240 8.88 21.72 -23.35
N ILE A 241 8.36 22.77 -22.69
CA ILE A 241 9.05 24.04 -22.49
C ILE A 241 10.40 23.83 -21.81
N SER A 242 10.43 23.06 -20.73
CA SER A 242 11.66 22.77 -19.98
C SER A 242 12.76 22.12 -20.82
N ARG A 243 12.37 21.28 -21.78
CA ARG A 243 13.29 20.61 -22.70
C ARG A 243 13.93 21.61 -23.65
N ASP A 244 13.13 22.58 -24.11
CA ASP A 244 13.57 23.58 -25.08
C ASP A 244 14.44 24.68 -24.43
N PHE A 245 14.22 24.98 -23.17
CA PHE A 245 14.88 26.07 -22.44
C PHE A 245 15.89 25.62 -21.36
N GLY A 246 16.26 24.35 -21.33
CA GLY A 246 17.36 23.88 -20.48
C GLY A 246 17.02 23.70 -19.00
N GLY A 247 15.75 23.50 -18.64
CA GLY A 247 15.36 23.02 -17.31
C GLY A 247 14.36 23.87 -16.53
N HIS A 248 14.70 25.08 -16.13
CA HIS A 248 13.76 25.93 -15.39
C HIS A 248 12.73 26.60 -16.31
N VAL A 249 11.47 26.58 -15.90
CA VAL A 249 10.37 27.22 -16.61
C VAL A 249 9.77 28.29 -15.72
N ASP A 250 9.85 29.54 -16.17
CA ASP A 250 9.16 30.65 -15.50
C ASP A 250 7.65 30.45 -15.52
N THR A 251 7.00 30.68 -14.39
CA THR A 251 5.57 30.45 -14.23
C THR A 251 4.71 31.35 -15.13
N GLY A 252 5.15 32.60 -15.37
CA GLY A 252 4.47 33.52 -16.27
C GLY A 252 4.53 33.02 -17.73
N TYR A 253 5.71 32.58 -18.16
CA TYR A 253 5.87 31.99 -19.48
C TYR A 253 5.04 30.70 -19.65
N TRP A 254 5.01 29.84 -18.64
CA TRP A 254 4.17 28.63 -18.65
C TRP A 254 2.68 28.97 -18.80
N ARG A 255 2.17 29.96 -18.05
CA ARG A 255 0.79 30.45 -18.18
C ARG A 255 0.48 31.00 -19.57
N GLN A 256 1.42 31.76 -20.15
CA GLN A 256 1.28 32.30 -21.48
C GLN A 256 1.26 31.19 -22.55
N ALA A 257 2.14 30.21 -22.45
CA ALA A 257 2.19 29.07 -23.37
C ALA A 257 0.89 28.26 -23.33
N VAL A 258 0.34 28.01 -22.14
CA VAL A 258 -0.97 27.35 -21.97
C VAL A 258 -2.08 28.15 -22.67
N ALA A 259 -2.13 29.46 -22.48
CA ALA A 259 -3.14 30.31 -23.12
C ALA A 259 -3.01 30.25 -24.66
N THR A 260 -1.78 30.29 -25.19
CA THR A 260 -1.54 30.15 -26.63
C THR A 260 -2.04 28.84 -27.19
N VAL A 261 -1.72 27.71 -26.52
CA VAL A 261 -2.14 26.39 -27.01
C VAL A 261 -3.68 26.24 -26.94
N ILE A 262 -4.32 26.73 -25.86
CA ILE A 262 -5.78 26.65 -25.73
C ILE A 262 -6.49 27.50 -26.80
N ARG A 263 -5.97 28.71 -27.10
CA ARG A 263 -6.55 29.53 -28.14
C ARG A 263 -6.43 28.87 -29.49
N ALA A 264 -5.25 28.36 -29.86
CA ALA A 264 -5.05 27.62 -31.09
C ALA A 264 -5.98 26.40 -31.23
N ASP A 265 -6.16 25.63 -30.15
CA ASP A 265 -7.11 24.50 -30.10
C ASP A 265 -8.58 24.93 -30.24
N SER A 266 -8.88 26.20 -29.92
CA SER A 266 -10.24 26.76 -29.96
C SER A 266 -10.61 27.40 -31.31
N GLU A 267 -9.65 27.66 -32.19
CA GLU A 267 -9.90 28.25 -33.54
C GLU A 267 -10.64 27.31 -34.49
N GLY A 268 -10.85 26.06 -34.08
CA GLY A 268 -11.43 25.01 -34.91
C GLY A 268 -10.37 24.36 -35.81
N SER A 269 -10.64 23.16 -36.25
CA SER A 269 -9.74 22.41 -37.10
C SER A 269 -10.48 21.73 -38.24
N THR A 270 -9.77 21.58 -39.36
CA THR A 270 -10.23 20.75 -40.47
C THR A 270 -9.28 19.57 -40.59
N VAL A 271 -9.78 18.38 -40.30
CA VAL A 271 -9.04 17.13 -40.46
C VAL A 271 -9.49 16.42 -41.70
N ILE A 272 -8.54 16.20 -42.60
CA ILE A 272 -8.75 15.46 -43.85
C ILE A 272 -8.23 14.04 -43.62
N THR A 273 -9.08 13.06 -43.69
CA THR A 273 -8.74 11.64 -43.65
C THR A 273 -9.09 10.98 -44.97
N LYS A 274 -8.63 9.74 -45.19
CA LYS A 274 -9.02 8.94 -46.36
C LYS A 274 -10.55 8.68 -46.45
N ASP A 275 -11.24 8.82 -45.30
CA ASP A 275 -12.68 8.56 -45.19
C ASP A 275 -13.53 9.85 -45.27
N GLY A 276 -12.90 11.03 -45.41
CA GLY A 276 -13.59 12.31 -45.57
C GLY A 276 -12.94 13.50 -44.85
N VAL A 277 -13.66 14.62 -44.89
CA VAL A 277 -13.25 15.86 -44.23
C VAL A 277 -14.13 16.07 -43.00
N THR A 278 -13.50 16.11 -41.84
CA THR A 278 -14.17 16.45 -40.57
C THR A 278 -13.78 17.88 -40.19
N ARG A 279 -14.78 18.74 -39.97
CA ARG A 279 -14.59 20.14 -39.56
C ARG A 279 -15.10 20.29 -38.13
N THR A 280 -14.29 20.85 -37.27
CA THR A 280 -14.68 21.22 -35.88
C THR A 280 -14.91 22.73 -35.87
N ASP A 281 -16.07 23.17 -35.42
CA ASP A 281 -16.39 24.59 -35.32
C ASP A 281 -15.54 25.27 -34.23
N PRO A 282 -15.20 26.56 -34.38
CA PRO A 282 -14.53 27.33 -33.36
C PRO A 282 -15.36 27.37 -32.05
N ARG A 283 -14.68 27.31 -30.94
CA ARG A 283 -15.33 27.52 -29.64
C ARG A 283 -15.63 29.01 -29.41
N PRO A 284 -16.70 29.31 -28.65
CA PRO A 284 -16.96 30.67 -28.21
C PRO A 284 -15.78 31.25 -27.42
N GLU A 285 -15.48 32.52 -27.65
CA GLU A 285 -14.35 33.21 -26.98
C GLU A 285 -14.49 33.16 -25.43
N SER A 286 -15.71 33.34 -24.91
CA SER A 286 -15.99 33.27 -23.47
C SER A 286 -15.68 31.90 -22.86
N GLU A 287 -15.91 30.80 -23.57
CA GLU A 287 -15.58 29.44 -23.13
C GLU A 287 -14.06 29.22 -23.19
N THR A 288 -13.42 29.74 -24.22
CA THR A 288 -11.96 29.68 -24.38
C THR A 288 -11.24 30.40 -23.25
N GLU A 289 -11.64 31.64 -22.93
CA GLU A 289 -11.06 32.41 -21.82
C GLU A 289 -11.35 31.75 -20.46
N ALA A 290 -12.54 31.23 -20.21
CA ALA A 290 -12.85 30.49 -18.99
C ALA A 290 -11.97 29.24 -18.82
N ARG A 291 -11.66 28.53 -19.92
CA ARG A 291 -10.75 27.38 -19.93
C ARG A 291 -9.31 27.82 -19.60
N ILE A 292 -8.84 28.92 -20.20
CA ILE A 292 -7.52 29.49 -19.94
C ILE A 292 -7.39 29.87 -18.47
N GLU A 293 -8.35 30.61 -17.91
CA GLU A 293 -8.35 30.98 -16.49
C GLU A 293 -8.36 29.77 -15.58
N GLY A 294 -9.11 28.72 -15.91
CA GLY A 294 -9.15 27.46 -15.17
C GLY A 294 -7.79 26.80 -15.08
N VAL A 295 -7.08 26.70 -16.22
CA VAL A 295 -5.72 26.11 -16.25
C VAL A 295 -4.69 27.02 -15.61
N GLN A 296 -4.81 28.33 -15.72
CA GLN A 296 -3.91 29.28 -15.03
C GLN A 296 -4.08 29.22 -13.50
N ARG A 297 -5.30 29.03 -12.99
CA ARG A 297 -5.52 28.77 -11.55
C ARG A 297 -4.90 27.42 -11.15
N LEU A 298 -5.03 26.37 -11.97
CA LEU A 298 -4.38 25.07 -11.74
C LEU A 298 -2.85 25.21 -11.67
N ILE A 299 -2.23 25.99 -12.57
CA ILE A 299 -0.77 26.27 -12.52
C ILE A 299 -0.40 26.90 -11.17
N GLY A 300 -1.20 27.86 -10.70
CA GLY A 300 -1.01 28.46 -9.37
C GLY A 300 -1.10 27.43 -8.24
N ARG A 301 -2.05 26.50 -8.28
CA ARG A 301 -2.14 25.40 -7.30
C ARG A 301 -0.91 24.48 -7.37
N ILE A 302 -0.51 24.04 -8.54
CA ILE A 302 0.67 23.19 -8.74
C ILE A 302 1.92 23.85 -8.15
N THR A 303 2.17 25.13 -8.46
CA THR A 303 3.35 25.85 -7.97
C THR A 303 3.37 26.00 -6.45
N ARG A 304 2.21 26.20 -5.81
CA ARG A 304 2.11 26.25 -4.33
C ARG A 304 2.38 24.89 -3.68
N TYR A 305 1.84 23.80 -4.24
CA TYR A 305 2.16 22.45 -3.76
C TYR A 305 3.63 22.11 -3.92
N GLU A 306 4.24 22.47 -5.06
CA GLU A 306 5.66 22.23 -5.29
C GLU A 306 6.54 23.04 -4.32
N ALA A 307 6.19 24.27 -4.04
CA ALA A 307 6.90 25.09 -3.03
C ALA A 307 6.81 24.45 -1.64
N ARG A 308 5.63 23.96 -1.27
CA ARG A 308 5.44 23.26 0.01
C ARG A 308 6.20 21.93 0.04
N MET A 309 6.19 21.14 -1.04
CA MET A 309 6.94 19.89 -1.14
C MET A 309 8.46 20.10 -1.03
N ARG A 310 8.98 21.23 -1.54
CA ARG A 310 10.40 21.59 -1.35
C ARG A 310 10.69 21.88 0.12
N ALA A 311 9.85 22.66 0.77
CA ALA A 311 9.99 22.95 2.19
C ALA A 311 9.93 21.70 3.08
N ASP A 312 9.13 20.69 2.68
CA ASP A 312 9.00 19.40 3.38
C ASP A 312 10.04 18.36 2.97
N GLY A 313 10.94 18.66 2.03
CA GLY A 313 12.02 17.78 1.58
C GLY A 313 11.60 16.67 0.64
N ILE A 314 10.38 16.71 0.07
CA ILE A 314 9.87 15.73 -0.91
C ILE A 314 10.40 16.01 -2.31
N LEU A 315 10.51 17.28 -2.66
CA LEU A 315 10.96 17.75 -3.97
C LEU A 315 12.26 18.57 -3.79
N ALA A 316 13.29 18.25 -4.56
CA ALA A 316 14.53 19.03 -4.53
C ALA A 316 14.34 20.44 -5.11
N GLU A 317 15.16 21.41 -4.66
CA GLU A 317 15.05 22.83 -5.03
C GLU A 317 14.98 23.10 -6.54
N ASN A 318 15.77 22.37 -7.32
CA ASN A 318 15.85 22.51 -8.78
C ASN A 318 14.93 21.56 -9.56
N ARG A 319 13.99 20.90 -8.87
CA ARG A 319 13.08 19.93 -9.47
C ARG A 319 11.64 20.43 -9.44
N TYR A 320 10.84 19.90 -10.34
CA TYR A 320 9.40 20.09 -10.41
C TYR A 320 8.70 18.76 -10.70
N VAL A 321 7.41 18.66 -10.40
CA VAL A 321 6.63 17.46 -10.69
C VAL A 321 6.41 17.34 -12.18
N THR A 322 6.82 16.23 -12.76
CA THR A 322 6.78 16.05 -14.22
C THR A 322 5.44 15.49 -14.72
N SER A 323 4.73 14.74 -13.89
CA SER A 323 3.47 14.07 -14.22
C SER A 323 2.71 13.72 -12.94
N VAL A 324 1.39 13.55 -13.01
CA VAL A 324 0.53 13.05 -11.94
C VAL A 324 0.06 11.61 -12.18
N GLU A 325 0.51 10.94 -13.22
CA GLU A 325 0.17 9.54 -13.52
C GLU A 325 0.46 8.58 -12.36
N ALA A 326 1.44 8.92 -11.50
CA ALA A 326 1.75 8.16 -10.28
C ALA A 326 0.54 8.00 -9.37
N TRP A 327 -0.36 8.99 -9.33
CA TRP A 327 -1.60 8.92 -8.56
C TRP A 327 -2.52 7.80 -9.06
N ASP A 328 -2.66 7.66 -10.37
CA ASP A 328 -3.43 6.58 -10.97
C ASP A 328 -2.72 5.23 -10.83
N LEU A 329 -1.42 5.17 -11.10
CA LEU A 329 -0.64 3.93 -11.06
C LEU A 329 -0.54 3.34 -9.64
N GLY A 330 -0.38 4.18 -8.62
CA GLY A 330 -0.40 3.73 -7.22
C GLY A 330 -1.77 3.19 -6.81
N ARG A 331 -2.86 3.83 -7.27
CA ARG A 331 -4.23 3.33 -7.09
C ARG A 331 -4.48 2.07 -7.89
N ALA A 332 -3.95 1.94 -9.12
CA ALA A 332 -4.05 0.73 -9.94
C ALA A 332 -3.44 -0.49 -9.23
N SER A 333 -2.24 -0.32 -8.68
CA SER A 333 -1.60 -1.36 -7.87
C SER A 333 -2.49 -1.81 -6.70
N LYS A 334 -3.14 -0.87 -6.03
CA LYS A 334 -4.03 -1.18 -4.91
C LYS A 334 -5.36 -1.76 -5.37
N MET A 335 -5.93 -1.27 -6.49
CA MET A 335 -7.17 -1.76 -7.10
C MET A 335 -7.06 -3.22 -7.54
N ALA A 336 -5.90 -3.61 -8.10
CA ALA A 336 -5.64 -5.01 -8.44
C ALA A 336 -5.69 -5.91 -7.20
N ARG A 337 -5.11 -5.48 -6.10
CA ARG A 337 -5.10 -6.20 -4.82
C ARG A 337 -6.48 -6.26 -4.17
N TRP A 338 -7.23 -5.16 -4.18
CA TRP A 338 -8.61 -5.13 -3.69
C TRP A 338 -9.52 -6.04 -4.52
N GLY A 339 -9.33 -6.05 -5.85
CA GLY A 339 -10.06 -6.96 -6.75
C GLY A 339 -9.81 -8.43 -6.44
N LEU A 340 -8.56 -8.79 -6.14
CA LEU A 340 -8.22 -10.14 -5.70
C LEU A 340 -8.85 -10.47 -4.35
N GLY A 341 -8.74 -9.57 -3.36
CA GLY A 341 -9.35 -9.74 -2.05
C GLY A 341 -10.87 -9.81 -2.08
N ALA A 342 -11.52 -9.07 -2.99
CA ALA A 342 -12.96 -9.08 -3.22
C ALA A 342 -13.44 -10.24 -4.15
N ARG A 343 -12.52 -11.02 -4.74
CA ARG A 343 -12.77 -12.08 -5.72
C ARG A 343 -13.35 -11.62 -7.04
N PHE A 344 -13.05 -10.41 -7.41
CA PHE A 344 -13.29 -9.91 -8.76
C PHE A 344 -12.13 -10.24 -9.70
N ALA A 345 -10.94 -10.55 -9.15
CA ALA A 345 -9.75 -10.92 -9.89
C ALA A 345 -9.25 -12.32 -9.53
N THR A 346 -8.64 -12.99 -10.49
CA THR A 346 -7.73 -14.12 -10.25
C THR A 346 -6.35 -13.61 -9.82
N LEU A 347 -5.53 -14.48 -9.26
CA LEU A 347 -4.14 -14.13 -8.89
C LEU A 347 -3.35 -13.65 -10.12
N ALA A 348 -3.45 -14.36 -11.23
CA ALA A 348 -2.74 -14.02 -12.48
C ALA A 348 -3.15 -12.64 -13.02
N GLU A 349 -4.43 -12.30 -12.97
CA GLU A 349 -4.91 -10.96 -13.36
C GLU A 349 -4.36 -9.87 -12.45
N ALA A 350 -4.35 -10.09 -11.14
CA ALA A 350 -3.83 -9.15 -10.17
C ALA A 350 -2.31 -8.94 -10.35
N GLU A 351 -1.53 -10.01 -10.53
CA GLU A 351 -0.08 -9.96 -10.80
C GLU A 351 0.22 -9.22 -12.11
N SER A 352 -0.52 -9.54 -13.17
CA SER A 352 -0.38 -8.88 -14.47
C SER A 352 -0.66 -7.37 -14.38
N ALA A 353 -1.74 -6.99 -13.67
CA ALA A 353 -2.11 -5.59 -13.49
C ALA A 353 -1.07 -4.82 -12.67
N VAL A 354 -0.62 -5.39 -11.57
CA VAL A 354 0.43 -4.80 -10.72
C VAL A 354 1.73 -4.64 -11.49
N ALA A 355 2.19 -5.68 -12.21
CA ALA A 355 3.38 -5.60 -13.03
C ALA A 355 3.26 -4.56 -14.18
N ARG A 356 2.06 -4.40 -14.74
CA ARG A 356 1.79 -3.34 -15.74
C ARG A 356 1.91 -1.96 -15.11
N ALA A 357 1.32 -1.71 -13.94
CA ALA A 357 1.46 -0.44 -13.23
C ALA A 357 2.93 -0.08 -12.98
N GLY A 358 3.74 -1.06 -12.57
CA GLY A 358 5.18 -0.88 -12.37
C GLY A 358 5.93 -0.53 -13.65
N ARG A 359 5.65 -1.23 -14.76
CA ARG A 359 6.29 -0.89 -16.07
C ARG A 359 5.93 0.50 -16.55
N THR A 360 4.66 0.89 -16.46
CA THR A 360 4.23 2.26 -16.84
C THR A 360 4.90 3.29 -15.93
N ALA A 361 4.97 3.06 -14.62
CA ALA A 361 5.68 3.96 -13.70
C ALA A 361 7.18 4.12 -14.06
N ALA A 362 7.87 3.02 -14.36
CA ALA A 362 9.28 3.05 -14.77
C ALA A 362 9.51 3.79 -16.11
N HIS A 363 8.48 3.88 -16.96
CA HIS A 363 8.54 4.66 -18.20
C HIS A 363 8.36 6.17 -17.93
N SER A 364 7.41 6.54 -17.07
CA SER A 364 7.01 7.94 -16.83
C SER A 364 7.90 8.66 -15.83
N TYR A 365 8.53 7.93 -14.89
CA TYR A 365 9.32 8.49 -13.78
C TYR A 365 10.74 7.95 -13.77
N ARG A 366 11.64 8.63 -13.03
CA ARG A 366 13.07 8.29 -12.96
C ARG A 366 13.50 7.67 -11.63
N SER A 367 12.72 7.87 -10.57
CA SER A 367 13.05 7.43 -9.21
C SER A 367 11.81 7.36 -8.34
N TRP A 368 11.91 6.69 -7.19
CA TRP A 368 10.84 6.68 -6.19
C TRP A 368 10.48 8.07 -5.63
N PRO A 369 11.44 8.98 -5.34
CA PRO A 369 11.10 10.36 -5.00
C PRO A 369 10.32 11.09 -6.09
N ASP A 370 10.69 10.92 -7.36
CA ASP A 370 10.01 11.52 -8.49
C ASP A 370 8.56 10.98 -8.63
N PHE A 371 8.39 9.67 -8.53
CA PHE A 371 7.08 9.00 -8.48
C PHE A 371 6.24 9.50 -7.29
N SER A 372 6.85 9.60 -6.11
CA SER A 372 6.18 10.08 -4.90
C SER A 372 5.65 11.50 -5.06
N ALA A 373 6.47 12.41 -5.58
CA ALA A 373 6.05 13.79 -5.80
C ALA A 373 4.84 13.87 -6.76
N GLY A 374 4.85 13.08 -7.84
CA GLY A 374 3.72 12.96 -8.76
C GLY A 374 2.46 12.41 -8.10
N TYR A 375 2.61 11.37 -7.27
CA TYR A 375 1.51 10.78 -6.53
C TYR A 375 0.88 11.78 -5.54
N ILE A 376 1.71 12.46 -4.77
CA ILE A 376 1.26 13.45 -3.76
C ILE A 376 0.55 14.61 -4.44
N LEU A 377 1.12 15.17 -5.52
CA LEU A 377 0.48 16.24 -6.26
C LEU A 377 -0.89 15.82 -6.80
N GLY A 378 -0.99 14.67 -7.47
CA GLY A 378 -2.25 14.18 -8.01
C GLY A 378 -3.33 13.98 -6.94
N ARG A 379 -2.95 13.41 -5.78
CA ARG A 379 -3.85 13.27 -4.63
C ARG A 379 -4.33 14.61 -4.09
N CYS A 380 -3.42 15.57 -3.94
CA CYS A 380 -3.76 16.89 -3.40
C CYS A 380 -4.61 17.73 -4.38
N LEU A 381 -4.35 17.63 -5.67
CA LEU A 381 -5.20 18.29 -6.67
C LEU A 381 -6.63 17.75 -6.65
N HIS A 382 -6.83 16.52 -6.17
CA HIS A 382 -8.13 15.87 -6.10
C HIS A 382 -8.87 16.13 -4.78
N PHE A 383 -8.19 16.07 -3.64
CA PHE A 383 -8.82 16.05 -2.32
C PHE A 383 -8.50 17.25 -1.44
N ASP A 384 -7.34 17.89 -1.62
CA ASP A 384 -6.89 18.97 -0.75
C ASP A 384 -7.14 20.31 -1.45
N GLU A 385 -7.84 21.20 -0.78
CA GLU A 385 -8.20 22.53 -1.30
C GLU A 385 -7.13 23.58 -1.02
N GLU A 386 -5.84 23.18 -1.02
CA GLU A 386 -4.68 24.01 -0.66
C GLU A 386 -4.62 24.35 0.83
N GLU A 387 -5.30 23.58 1.65
CA GLU A 387 -5.26 23.69 3.11
C GLU A 387 -3.99 23.06 3.71
N PHE A 388 -3.30 22.19 2.94
CA PHE A 388 -2.18 21.39 3.40
C PHE A 388 -2.51 20.58 4.66
N GLY A 389 -3.78 20.16 4.77
CA GLY A 389 -4.35 19.39 5.86
C GLY A 389 -3.99 17.91 5.80
N ASP A 390 -4.85 17.05 6.36
CA ASP A 390 -4.60 15.60 6.50
C ASP A 390 -4.31 14.92 5.17
N TRP A 391 -4.97 15.34 4.08
CA TRP A 391 -4.74 14.78 2.75
C TRP A 391 -3.30 14.94 2.26
N TYR A 392 -2.66 16.05 2.61
CA TYR A 392 -1.27 16.32 2.31
C TYR A 392 -0.33 15.74 3.39
N GLN A 393 -0.60 15.99 4.67
CA GLN A 393 0.28 15.60 5.78
C GLN A 393 0.47 14.09 5.89
N ASP A 394 -0.60 13.32 5.67
CA ASP A 394 -0.54 11.86 5.61
C ASP A 394 0.43 11.37 4.53
N MET A 395 0.44 12.01 3.38
CA MET A 395 1.35 11.62 2.30
C MET A 395 2.79 12.01 2.58
N VAL A 396 3.02 13.16 3.24
CA VAL A 396 4.35 13.55 3.71
C VAL A 396 4.90 12.53 4.71
N ALA A 397 4.07 12.12 5.67
CA ALA A 397 4.45 11.10 6.65
C ALA A 397 4.73 9.75 5.99
N ALA A 398 3.86 9.28 5.09
CA ALA A 398 4.07 8.05 4.35
C ALA A 398 5.33 8.09 3.46
N HIS A 399 5.60 9.21 2.81
CA HIS A 399 6.81 9.44 2.02
C HIS A 399 8.06 9.30 2.90
N ARG A 400 8.09 9.98 4.05
CA ARG A 400 9.24 9.93 4.97
C ARG A 400 9.51 8.51 5.47
N ILE A 401 8.47 7.76 5.82
CA ILE A 401 8.57 6.35 6.20
C ILE A 401 9.21 5.54 5.07
N LEU A 402 8.71 5.68 3.84
CA LEU A 402 9.20 4.92 2.69
C LEU A 402 10.63 5.32 2.27
N MET A 403 11.06 6.53 2.58
CA MET A 403 12.43 7.01 2.29
C MET A 403 13.43 6.75 3.40
N SER A 404 12.99 6.28 4.58
CA SER A 404 13.89 6.13 5.73
C SER A 404 13.92 4.73 6.34
N GLU A 405 12.83 3.96 6.30
CA GLU A 405 12.80 2.63 6.91
C GLU A 405 13.60 1.61 6.11
N ALA A 406 14.52 0.89 6.78
CA ALA A 406 15.43 -0.08 6.14
C ALA A 406 14.71 -1.18 5.34
N GLY A 407 13.49 -1.59 5.78
CA GLY A 407 12.65 -2.57 5.08
C GLY A 407 11.79 -1.99 3.94
N SER A 408 11.96 -0.71 3.61
CA SER A 408 11.15 -0.06 2.59
C SER A 408 11.40 -0.62 1.19
N PRO A 409 10.34 -0.86 0.40
CA PRO A 409 10.50 -1.20 -1.00
C PRO A 409 11.25 -0.13 -1.80
N TRP A 410 11.13 1.12 -1.42
CA TRP A 410 11.78 2.22 -2.14
C TRP A 410 13.28 2.32 -1.93
N LEU A 411 13.79 1.72 -0.85
CA LEU A 411 15.22 1.59 -0.59
C LEU A 411 15.80 0.28 -1.13
N ASN A 412 14.98 -0.77 -1.28
CA ASN A 412 15.43 -2.12 -1.60
C ASN A 412 15.08 -2.60 -3.01
N ILE A 413 14.16 -1.93 -3.71
CA ILE A 413 13.79 -2.27 -5.09
C ILE A 413 14.25 -1.12 -6.00
N PRO A 414 15.18 -1.37 -6.94
CA PRO A 414 15.55 -0.38 -7.95
C PRO A 414 14.31 0.14 -8.68
N PHE A 415 14.27 1.43 -8.97
CA PHE A 415 13.15 2.01 -9.70
C PHE A 415 13.15 1.59 -11.18
N ARG A 416 14.35 1.33 -11.75
CA ARG A 416 14.58 0.88 -13.13
C ARG A 416 15.58 -0.26 -13.16
#